data_b3bb4758ea60d452aa24240b6c95a421
#
_entry.id   b3bb4758ea60d452aa24240b6c95a421
#
_cell.length_a   1.000
_cell.length_b   1.000
_cell.length_c   1.000
_cell.angle_alpha   90.00
_cell.angle_beta   90.00
_cell.angle_gamma   90.00
#
_symmetry.space_group_name_H-M   'P 1'
#
loop_
_entity.id
_entity.type
_entity.pdbx_description
1 polymer ?
#
loop_
_entity_poly.entity_id
_entity_poly.type
_entity_poly.pdbx_seq_one_letter_code
_entity_poly.pdbx_strand_id
1 'polypeptide(L)'
;MQFLTHGEDSFERAFERVVRDRRESDADVARDVARILSEVRERGDWALVEYTMRFDDHRLTEDGDWRITAEECAAAHAELEPDLRDALQLAADRIRAYHEGQLPEDRDYTDTVGMRIGARWNAVEAAGLYVPGGRAAYPSSLLMNAIPAKVAGVERLVVTTPTPKGEVNQLVLAAAHIAGVDEIWRVGGAQAVAALAYGTDRIGKVDVIAGPGNAWVAEAKKQANALPGGPAVDMPAGPSELMVIADSSADPEIAAA
;
A
#
# COMPACT_ATOMS: atom_id res chain seq x y z
N MET A 1 14.48 -20.42 -14.90
CA MET A 1 13.19 -21.13 -14.90
C MET A 1 13.48 -22.57 -14.51
N GLN A 2 12.81 -23.12 -13.52
CA GLN A 2 12.98 -24.50 -13.06
C GLN A 2 11.77 -25.31 -13.52
N PHE A 3 12.00 -26.45 -14.16
CA PHE A 3 10.94 -27.36 -14.58
C PHE A 3 10.94 -28.57 -13.66
N LEU A 4 9.77 -28.96 -13.18
CA LEU A 4 9.55 -30.17 -12.41
C LEU A 4 8.54 -31.04 -13.16
N THR A 5 8.92 -32.28 -13.48
CA THR A 5 8.06 -33.19 -14.23
C THR A 5 7.52 -34.24 -13.27
N HIS A 6 6.20 -34.32 -13.12
CA HIS A 6 5.54 -35.34 -12.32
C HIS A 6 5.81 -36.73 -12.91
N GLY A 7 6.14 -37.69 -12.05
CA GLY A 7 6.48 -39.04 -12.44
C GLY A 7 7.98 -39.31 -12.59
N GLU A 8 8.83 -38.30 -12.50
CA GLU A 8 10.28 -38.48 -12.35
C GLU A 8 10.64 -38.80 -10.89
N ASP A 9 11.61 -39.69 -10.66
CA ASP A 9 12.08 -40.09 -9.30
C ASP A 9 12.57 -38.88 -8.47
N SER A 10 12.92 -37.79 -9.11
CA SER A 10 13.41 -36.55 -8.49
C SER A 10 12.31 -35.56 -8.12
N PHE A 11 11.07 -35.74 -8.64
CA PHE A 11 9.99 -34.75 -8.50
C PHE A 11 9.67 -34.40 -7.05
N GLU A 12 9.36 -35.38 -6.23
CA GLU A 12 8.94 -35.14 -4.83
C GLU A 12 10.01 -34.37 -4.05
N ARG A 13 11.27 -34.75 -4.17
CA ARG A 13 12.38 -34.06 -3.48
C ARG A 13 12.59 -32.65 -4.00
N ALA A 14 12.43 -32.42 -5.31
CA ALA A 14 12.58 -31.09 -5.90
C ALA A 14 11.40 -30.20 -5.54
N PHE A 15 10.18 -30.73 -5.52
CA PHE A 15 8.99 -30.03 -5.09
C PHE A 15 9.05 -29.65 -3.59
N GLU A 16 9.40 -30.59 -2.73
CA GLU A 16 9.61 -30.31 -1.30
C GLU A 16 10.66 -29.21 -1.06
N ARG A 17 11.73 -29.16 -1.85
CA ARG A 17 12.75 -28.11 -1.77
C ARG A 17 12.14 -26.74 -2.10
N VAL A 18 11.40 -26.60 -3.21
CA VAL A 18 10.73 -25.36 -3.59
C VAL A 18 9.79 -24.87 -2.50
N VAL A 19 9.01 -25.78 -1.90
CA VAL A 19 8.10 -25.43 -0.78
C VAL A 19 8.86 -24.99 0.48
N ARG A 20 10.00 -25.64 0.76
CA ARG A 20 10.85 -25.30 1.91
C ARG A 20 11.54 -23.96 1.72
N ASP A 21 12.16 -23.73 0.56
CA ASP A 21 12.85 -22.47 0.25
C ASP A 21 11.92 -21.27 0.41
N ARG A 22 10.63 -21.44 0.07
CA ARG A 22 9.61 -20.41 0.26
C ARG A 22 9.35 -20.09 1.74
N ARG A 23 9.29 -21.11 2.60
CA ARG A 23 9.07 -20.94 4.06
C ARG A 23 10.27 -20.33 4.77
N GLU A 24 11.48 -20.69 4.34
CA GLU A 24 12.72 -20.13 4.89
C GLU A 24 12.85 -18.64 4.50
N SER A 25 12.48 -18.27 3.27
CA SER A 25 12.41 -16.88 2.83
C SER A 25 11.45 -16.03 3.69
N ASP A 26 10.29 -16.58 4.05
CA ASP A 26 9.31 -15.86 4.89
C ASP A 26 9.84 -15.60 6.31
N ALA A 27 10.58 -16.56 6.90
CA ALA A 27 11.18 -16.40 8.22
C ALA A 27 12.31 -15.35 8.25
N ASP A 28 13.10 -15.27 7.18
CA ASP A 28 14.15 -14.27 7.03
C ASP A 28 13.55 -12.87 6.84
N VAL A 29 12.48 -12.74 6.04
CA VAL A 29 11.72 -11.50 5.88
C VAL A 29 11.18 -11.02 7.22
N ALA A 30 10.56 -11.89 8.01
CA ALA A 30 9.99 -11.53 9.31
C ALA A 30 11.05 -10.98 10.28
N ARG A 31 12.23 -11.60 10.33
CA ARG A 31 13.36 -11.15 11.17
C ARG A 31 13.93 -9.82 10.72
N ASP A 32 14.13 -9.64 9.41
CA ASP A 32 14.66 -8.39 8.86
C ASP A 32 13.68 -7.23 9.06
N VAL A 33 12.39 -7.48 8.87
CA VAL A 33 11.33 -6.51 9.13
C VAL A 33 11.28 -6.12 10.59
N ALA A 34 11.34 -7.08 11.53
CA ALA A 34 11.35 -6.78 12.95
C ALA A 34 12.50 -5.84 13.33
N ARG A 35 13.69 -6.04 12.74
CA ARG A 35 14.85 -5.17 12.94
C ARG A 35 14.59 -3.76 12.38
N ILE A 36 14.06 -3.65 11.15
CA ILE A 36 13.74 -2.35 10.54
C ILE A 36 12.73 -1.59 11.40
N LEU A 37 11.67 -2.25 11.85
CA LEU A 37 10.64 -1.63 12.69
C LEU A 37 11.23 -1.11 14.01
N SER A 38 12.10 -1.91 14.66
CA SER A 38 12.78 -1.49 15.89
C SER A 38 13.68 -0.28 15.66
N GLU A 39 14.50 -0.31 14.61
CA GLU A 39 15.42 0.79 14.31
C GLU A 39 14.67 2.11 13.97
N VAL A 40 13.57 2.05 13.22
CA VAL A 40 12.76 3.25 12.95
C VAL A 40 12.12 3.77 14.24
N ARG A 41 11.63 2.89 15.11
CA ARG A 41 11.06 3.28 16.40
C ARG A 41 12.08 3.95 17.33
N GLU A 42 13.33 3.49 17.30
CA GLU A 42 14.40 3.98 18.18
C GLU A 42 15.11 5.22 17.63
N ARG A 43 15.31 5.29 16.30
CA ARG A 43 16.16 6.28 15.64
C ARG A 43 15.38 7.27 14.75
N GLY A 44 14.06 7.06 14.58
CA GLY A 44 13.19 7.96 13.82
C GLY A 44 13.68 8.23 12.39
N ASP A 45 13.74 9.49 12.04
CA ASP A 45 14.14 9.96 10.70
C ASP A 45 15.53 9.48 10.27
N TRP A 46 16.47 9.30 11.21
CA TRP A 46 17.80 8.79 10.89
C TRP A 46 17.78 7.38 10.29
N ALA A 47 16.90 6.52 10.80
CA ALA A 47 16.73 5.20 10.22
C ALA A 47 16.11 5.28 8.82
N LEU A 48 15.16 6.21 8.61
CA LEU A 48 14.55 6.43 7.28
C LEU A 48 15.58 6.88 6.26
N VAL A 49 16.48 7.83 6.61
CA VAL A 49 17.58 8.28 5.74
C VAL A 49 18.47 7.10 5.31
N GLU A 50 18.88 6.29 6.28
CA GLU A 50 19.77 5.16 6.03
C GLU A 50 19.12 4.09 5.13
N TYR A 51 17.88 3.71 5.45
CA TYR A 51 17.17 2.69 4.67
C TYR A 51 16.77 3.17 3.29
N THR A 52 16.34 4.43 3.12
CA THR A 52 15.98 4.99 1.82
C THR A 52 17.21 5.11 0.92
N MET A 53 18.34 5.53 1.46
CA MET A 53 19.61 5.51 0.71
C MET A 53 20.00 4.09 0.30
N ARG A 54 19.84 3.13 1.21
CA ARG A 54 20.25 1.73 0.98
C ARG A 54 19.38 1.01 -0.05
N PHE A 55 18.06 1.23 -0.02
CA PHE A 55 17.12 0.45 -0.82
C PHE A 55 16.66 1.16 -2.10
N ASP A 56 16.60 2.48 -2.07
CA ASP A 56 16.10 3.29 -3.16
C ASP A 56 17.19 4.11 -3.87
N ASP A 57 18.45 4.08 -3.35
CA ASP A 57 19.53 4.96 -3.84
C ASP A 57 19.07 6.43 -3.88
N HIS A 58 18.28 6.83 -2.89
CA HIS A 58 17.72 8.17 -2.75
C HIS A 58 18.15 8.79 -1.42
N ARG A 59 18.73 9.99 -1.52
CA ARG A 59 19.26 10.70 -0.36
C ARG A 59 18.23 11.71 0.16
N LEU A 60 17.80 11.53 1.40
CA LEU A 60 16.87 12.42 2.10
C LEU A 60 17.66 13.48 2.87
N THR A 61 17.96 14.62 2.25
CA THR A 61 18.75 15.72 2.85
C THR A 61 17.94 16.97 3.10
N GLU A 62 17.25 17.46 2.07
CA GLU A 62 16.43 18.67 2.13
C GLU A 62 14.95 18.32 2.12
N ASP A 63 14.08 19.27 2.46
CA ASP A 63 12.63 19.01 2.55
C ASP A 63 12.03 18.47 1.24
N GLY A 64 12.52 18.95 0.08
CA GLY A 64 12.13 18.45 -1.23
C GLY A 64 12.54 17.01 -1.52
N ASP A 65 13.55 16.48 -0.83
CA ASP A 65 13.93 15.08 -0.94
C ASP A 65 12.95 14.17 -0.18
N TRP A 66 12.34 14.69 0.89
CA TRP A 66 11.44 13.95 1.75
C TRP A 66 9.99 13.95 1.28
N ARG A 67 9.51 15.10 0.83
CA ARG A 67 8.09 15.34 0.60
C ARG A 67 7.85 15.82 -0.83
N ILE A 68 6.76 15.35 -1.41
CA ILE A 68 6.20 15.86 -2.66
C ILE A 68 5.09 16.85 -2.29
N THR A 69 5.13 18.02 -2.90
CA THR A 69 4.18 19.10 -2.60
C THR A 69 2.86 18.94 -3.36
N ALA A 70 1.82 19.63 -2.90
CA ALA A 70 0.55 19.68 -3.58
C ALA A 70 0.66 20.37 -4.96
N GLU A 71 1.57 21.35 -5.07
CA GLU A 71 1.87 22.07 -6.32
C GLU A 71 2.51 21.13 -7.36
N GLU A 72 3.44 20.26 -6.96
CA GLU A 72 4.02 19.24 -7.84
C GLU A 72 2.95 18.26 -8.34
N CYS A 73 2.04 17.85 -7.47
CA CYS A 73 0.91 17.00 -7.85
C CYS A 73 -0.05 17.69 -8.82
N ALA A 74 -0.36 18.97 -8.59
CA ALA A 74 -1.20 19.77 -9.46
C ALA A 74 -0.54 19.99 -10.83
N ALA A 75 0.75 20.28 -10.86
CA ALA A 75 1.52 20.43 -12.10
C ALA A 75 1.52 19.12 -12.90
N ALA A 76 1.80 17.99 -12.26
CA ALA A 76 1.76 16.67 -12.88
C ALA A 76 0.38 16.38 -13.51
N HIS A 77 -0.72 16.72 -12.81
CA HIS A 77 -2.06 16.58 -13.34
C HIS A 77 -2.32 17.49 -14.55
N ALA A 78 -1.85 18.75 -14.50
CA ALA A 78 -2.04 19.71 -15.57
C ALA A 78 -1.27 19.33 -16.86
N GLU A 79 -0.12 18.67 -16.72
CA GLU A 79 0.73 18.22 -17.83
C GLU A 79 0.27 16.92 -18.49
N LEU A 80 -0.72 16.20 -17.92
CA LEU A 80 -1.24 14.98 -18.54
C LEU A 80 -1.92 15.26 -19.88
N GLU A 81 -1.74 14.33 -20.81
CA GLU A 81 -2.56 14.30 -22.03
C GLU A 81 -4.06 14.28 -21.68
N PRO A 82 -4.91 15.02 -22.44
CA PRO A 82 -6.33 15.16 -22.10
C PRO A 82 -7.05 13.83 -21.90
N ASP A 83 -6.89 12.88 -22.81
CA ASP A 83 -7.54 11.56 -22.76
C ASP A 83 -7.17 10.79 -21.48
N LEU A 84 -5.91 10.88 -21.05
CA LEU A 84 -5.45 10.21 -19.85
C LEU A 84 -5.95 10.90 -18.58
N ARG A 85 -6.02 12.21 -18.59
CA ARG A 85 -6.61 13.00 -17.50
C ARG A 85 -8.09 12.65 -17.33
N ASP A 86 -8.84 12.63 -18.43
CA ASP A 86 -10.27 12.28 -18.41
C ASP A 86 -10.50 10.85 -17.95
N ALA A 87 -9.64 9.91 -18.36
CA ALA A 87 -9.71 8.52 -17.90
C ALA A 87 -9.46 8.38 -16.39
N LEU A 88 -8.47 9.10 -15.84
CA LEU A 88 -8.21 9.10 -14.39
C LEU A 88 -9.35 9.75 -13.61
N GLN A 89 -9.91 10.84 -14.11
CA GLN A 89 -11.06 11.52 -13.49
C GLN A 89 -12.29 10.61 -13.51
N LEU A 90 -12.60 9.97 -14.65
CA LEU A 90 -13.70 9.02 -14.73
C LEU A 90 -13.53 7.85 -13.75
N ALA A 91 -12.30 7.31 -13.61
CA ALA A 91 -12.02 6.25 -12.65
C ALA A 91 -12.26 6.74 -11.22
N ALA A 92 -11.79 7.94 -10.87
CA ALA A 92 -11.98 8.54 -9.56
C ALA A 92 -13.47 8.75 -9.22
N ASP A 93 -14.25 9.28 -10.17
CA ASP A 93 -15.68 9.52 -9.98
C ASP A 93 -16.46 8.21 -9.76
N ARG A 94 -16.13 7.17 -10.50
CA ARG A 94 -16.75 5.85 -10.34
C ARG A 94 -16.39 5.19 -9.00
N ILE A 95 -15.13 5.31 -8.56
CA ILE A 95 -14.70 4.81 -7.24
C ILE A 95 -15.45 5.56 -6.14
N ARG A 96 -15.54 6.88 -6.23
CA ARG A 96 -16.28 7.73 -5.29
C ARG A 96 -17.74 7.31 -5.18
N ALA A 97 -18.44 7.26 -6.30
CA ALA A 97 -19.86 6.90 -6.33
C ALA A 97 -20.14 5.51 -5.74
N TYR A 98 -19.23 4.55 -5.99
CA TYR A 98 -19.35 3.21 -5.42
C TYR A 98 -19.19 3.23 -3.89
N HIS A 99 -18.21 3.94 -3.37
CA HIS A 99 -17.92 3.95 -1.93
C HIS A 99 -18.87 4.86 -1.13
N GLU A 100 -19.45 5.90 -1.72
CA GLU A 100 -20.52 6.69 -1.11
C GLU A 100 -21.72 5.81 -0.73
N GLY A 101 -22.06 4.84 -1.59
CA GLY A 101 -23.11 3.86 -1.31
C GLY A 101 -22.78 2.82 -0.22
N GLN A 102 -21.53 2.79 0.27
CA GLN A 102 -21.07 1.87 1.32
C GLN A 102 -20.97 2.52 2.70
N LEU A 103 -21.19 3.83 2.80
CA LEU A 103 -21.12 4.51 4.10
C LEU A 103 -22.17 3.93 5.05
N PRO A 104 -21.78 3.50 6.24
CA PRO A 104 -22.72 2.99 7.23
C PRO A 104 -23.55 4.14 7.82
N GLU A 105 -24.79 3.83 8.15
CA GLU A 105 -25.68 4.78 8.83
C GLU A 105 -25.63 4.60 10.34
N ASP A 106 -25.68 5.71 11.07
CA ASP A 106 -25.91 5.69 12.52
C ASP A 106 -27.27 5.08 12.84
N ARG A 107 -27.33 4.29 13.89
CA ARG A 107 -28.56 3.65 14.35
C ARG A 107 -28.82 4.04 15.79
N ASP A 108 -30.07 4.35 16.10
CA ASP A 108 -30.53 4.61 17.46
C ASP A 108 -32.03 4.16 17.55
N TYR A 109 -32.28 3.12 18.30
CA TYR A 109 -33.65 2.58 18.46
C TYR A 109 -33.85 1.96 19.84
N THR A 110 -35.12 1.86 20.24
CA THR A 110 -35.50 1.13 21.45
C THR A 110 -36.10 -0.21 21.05
N ASP A 111 -35.61 -1.29 21.63
CA ASP A 111 -36.10 -2.63 21.36
C ASP A 111 -37.45 -2.91 22.01
N THR A 112 -38.00 -4.11 21.78
CA THR A 112 -39.32 -4.51 22.27
C THR A 112 -39.42 -4.67 23.78
N VAL A 113 -38.28 -4.72 24.49
CA VAL A 113 -38.20 -4.81 25.95
C VAL A 113 -37.81 -3.48 26.62
N GLY A 114 -37.72 -2.41 25.84
CA GLY A 114 -37.45 -1.05 26.34
C GLY A 114 -35.97 -0.67 26.45
N MET A 115 -35.03 -1.46 25.91
CA MET A 115 -33.62 -1.16 25.91
C MET A 115 -33.28 -0.26 24.71
N ARG A 116 -32.61 0.89 24.93
CA ARG A 116 -32.09 1.77 23.88
C ARG A 116 -30.75 1.24 23.38
N ILE A 117 -30.68 0.94 22.10
CA ILE A 117 -29.53 0.38 21.43
C ILE A 117 -29.15 1.29 20.25
N GLY A 118 -27.85 1.52 20.06
CA GLY A 118 -27.36 2.35 18.95
C GLY A 118 -25.99 1.92 18.45
N ALA A 119 -25.67 2.36 17.25
CA ALA A 119 -24.33 2.31 16.66
C ALA A 119 -24.01 3.68 16.07
N ARG A 120 -22.82 4.16 16.34
CA ARG A 120 -22.31 5.41 15.78
C ARG A 120 -21.03 5.13 15.01
N TRP A 121 -20.93 5.71 13.83
CA TRP A 121 -19.77 5.57 12.95
C TRP A 121 -19.01 6.89 12.84
N ASN A 122 -17.72 6.85 13.08
CA ASN A 122 -16.83 8.00 12.91
C ASN A 122 -15.66 7.59 12.04
N ALA A 123 -15.21 8.49 11.17
CA ALA A 123 -13.96 8.31 10.47
C ALA A 123 -12.79 8.25 11.48
N VAL A 124 -11.72 7.58 11.11
CA VAL A 124 -10.43 7.71 11.79
C VAL A 124 -9.83 9.08 11.48
N GLU A 125 -8.99 9.60 12.36
CA GLU A 125 -8.38 10.93 12.17
C GLU A 125 -7.37 10.93 11.03
N ALA A 126 -6.53 9.88 10.95
CA ALA A 126 -5.48 9.77 9.95
C ALA A 126 -5.40 8.38 9.31
N ALA A 127 -5.23 8.33 7.99
CA ALA A 127 -4.94 7.12 7.25
C ALA A 127 -3.64 7.23 6.46
N GLY A 128 -2.81 6.20 6.52
CA GLY A 128 -1.58 6.07 5.75
C GLY A 128 -1.75 5.08 4.60
N LEU A 129 -1.34 5.47 3.43
CA LEU A 129 -1.39 4.64 2.24
C LEU A 129 0.01 4.30 1.76
N TYR A 130 0.27 3.03 1.60
CA TYR A 130 1.46 2.59 0.90
C TYR A 130 1.15 2.46 -0.60
N VAL A 131 1.82 3.23 -1.43
CA VAL A 131 1.70 3.16 -2.89
C VAL A 131 3.00 2.60 -3.46
N PRO A 132 2.97 1.43 -4.12
CA PRO A 132 4.18 0.89 -4.72
C PRO A 132 4.76 1.84 -5.76
N GLY A 133 6.09 1.97 -5.76
CA GLY A 133 6.85 2.67 -6.80
C GLY A 133 7.78 1.72 -7.54
N GLY A 134 8.55 2.23 -8.47
CA GLY A 134 9.56 1.49 -9.22
C GLY A 134 9.17 1.22 -10.68
N ARG A 135 9.20 -0.04 -11.13
CA ARG A 135 9.08 -0.40 -12.56
C ARG A 135 7.73 -0.07 -13.21
N ALA A 136 6.66 0.02 -12.44
CA ALA A 136 5.33 0.33 -12.96
C ALA A 136 4.69 1.45 -12.14
N ALA A 137 3.88 2.27 -12.81
CA ALA A 137 3.02 3.25 -12.16
C ALA A 137 1.75 2.57 -11.66
N TYR A 138 1.32 2.92 -10.45
CA TYR A 138 0.09 2.40 -9.86
C TYR A 138 -0.90 3.53 -9.49
N PRO A 139 -1.30 4.40 -10.44
CA PRO A 139 -2.27 5.46 -10.16
C PRO A 139 -3.62 4.89 -9.69
N SER A 140 -4.03 3.73 -10.25
CA SER A 140 -5.24 3.03 -9.83
C SER A 140 -5.19 2.59 -8.37
N SER A 141 -4.04 2.05 -7.90
CA SER A 141 -3.90 1.66 -6.50
C SER A 141 -4.00 2.87 -5.57
N LEU A 142 -3.47 4.02 -5.97
CA LEU A 142 -3.62 5.25 -5.19
C LEU A 142 -5.10 5.67 -5.15
N LEU A 143 -5.78 5.78 -6.29
CA LEU A 143 -7.20 6.17 -6.33
C LEU A 143 -8.09 5.22 -5.53
N MET A 144 -7.88 3.90 -5.67
CA MET A 144 -8.68 2.87 -5.00
C MET A 144 -8.49 2.82 -3.48
N ASN A 145 -7.42 3.39 -2.94
CA ASN A 145 -7.21 3.50 -1.50
C ASN A 145 -7.52 4.91 -0.97
N ALA A 146 -7.16 5.96 -1.71
CA ALA A 146 -7.30 7.33 -1.26
C ALA A 146 -8.75 7.83 -1.29
N ILE A 147 -9.48 7.53 -2.37
CA ILE A 147 -10.86 8.00 -2.52
C ILE A 147 -11.79 7.39 -1.46
N PRO A 148 -11.76 6.08 -1.16
CA PRO A 148 -12.54 5.53 -0.04
C PRO A 148 -12.23 6.18 1.31
N ALA A 149 -10.97 6.49 1.59
CA ALA A 149 -10.59 7.18 2.82
C ALA A 149 -11.21 8.59 2.89
N LYS A 150 -11.16 9.34 1.78
CA LYS A 150 -11.81 10.67 1.70
C LYS A 150 -13.33 10.59 1.78
N VAL A 151 -13.96 9.61 1.14
CA VAL A 151 -15.41 9.35 1.24
C VAL A 151 -15.81 9.01 2.67
N ALA A 152 -15.00 8.23 3.39
CA ALA A 152 -15.23 7.92 4.80
C ALA A 152 -15.06 9.13 5.73
N GLY A 153 -14.51 10.26 5.26
CA GLY A 153 -14.32 11.47 6.03
C GLY A 153 -12.98 11.55 6.76
N VAL A 154 -11.96 10.79 6.33
CA VAL A 154 -10.61 10.87 6.90
C VAL A 154 -10.03 12.26 6.64
N GLU A 155 -9.68 12.97 7.71
CA GLU A 155 -9.19 14.34 7.62
C GLU A 155 -7.75 14.40 7.10
N ARG A 156 -6.87 13.52 7.60
CA ARG A 156 -5.46 13.49 7.23
C ARG A 156 -5.11 12.20 6.47
N LEU A 157 -4.83 12.34 5.18
CA LEU A 157 -4.47 11.25 4.28
C LEU A 157 -3.01 11.34 3.86
N VAL A 158 -2.22 10.39 4.33
CA VAL A 158 -0.77 10.33 4.14
C VAL A 158 -0.42 9.23 3.15
N VAL A 159 0.34 9.54 2.13
CA VAL A 159 0.89 8.57 1.18
C VAL A 159 2.39 8.40 1.41
N THR A 160 2.87 7.17 1.42
CA THR A 160 4.29 6.85 1.31
C THR A 160 4.53 6.06 0.03
N THR A 161 5.57 6.42 -0.70
CA THR A 161 5.94 5.76 -1.96
C THR A 161 7.46 5.72 -2.11
N PRO A 162 8.05 4.58 -2.50
CA PRO A 162 9.46 4.54 -2.80
C PRO A 162 9.76 5.37 -4.06
N THR A 163 10.87 6.07 -4.04
CA THR A 163 11.35 6.91 -5.14
C THR A 163 12.77 6.53 -5.54
N PRO A 164 12.98 5.37 -6.17
CA PRO A 164 14.31 4.94 -6.56
C PRO A 164 15.04 6.01 -7.38
N LYS A 165 16.26 6.36 -6.95
CA LYS A 165 17.07 7.43 -7.53
C LYS A 165 16.41 8.82 -7.52
N GLY A 166 15.44 9.01 -6.62
CA GLY A 166 14.66 10.25 -6.55
C GLY A 166 13.61 10.41 -7.64
N GLU A 167 13.32 9.38 -8.44
CA GLU A 167 12.33 9.45 -9.51
C GLU A 167 10.93 9.19 -8.98
N VAL A 168 9.96 9.99 -9.44
CA VAL A 168 8.53 9.84 -9.11
C VAL A 168 7.73 9.76 -10.40
N ASN A 169 6.77 8.85 -10.44
CA ASN A 169 5.91 8.70 -11.60
C ASN A 169 4.81 9.78 -11.63
N GLN A 170 4.73 10.55 -12.72
CA GLN A 170 3.79 11.65 -12.91
C GLN A 170 2.33 11.21 -12.80
N LEU A 171 1.98 9.98 -13.22
CA LEU A 171 0.61 9.46 -13.09
C LEU A 171 0.20 9.24 -11.63
N VAL A 172 1.15 8.87 -10.77
CA VAL A 172 0.90 8.72 -9.32
C VAL A 172 0.66 10.09 -8.69
N LEU A 173 1.43 11.11 -9.08
CA LEU A 173 1.23 12.49 -8.60
C LEU A 173 -0.12 13.06 -9.05
N ALA A 174 -0.46 12.88 -10.32
CA ALA A 174 -1.76 13.31 -10.85
C ALA A 174 -2.94 12.63 -10.13
N ALA A 175 -2.82 11.33 -9.87
CA ALA A 175 -3.82 10.59 -9.10
C ALA A 175 -3.92 11.09 -7.66
N ALA A 176 -2.82 11.46 -7.04
CA ALA A 176 -2.80 12.04 -5.69
C ALA A 176 -3.51 13.41 -5.64
N HIS A 177 -3.30 14.23 -6.68
CA HIS A 177 -4.03 15.49 -6.84
C HIS A 177 -5.55 15.25 -6.95
N ILE A 178 -5.98 14.36 -7.84
CA ILE A 178 -7.41 14.02 -8.05
C ILE A 178 -8.05 13.47 -6.77
N ALA A 179 -7.32 12.64 -6.02
CA ALA A 179 -7.82 12.03 -4.78
C ALA A 179 -7.79 12.98 -3.57
N GLY A 180 -7.11 14.13 -3.65
CA GLY A 180 -6.99 15.07 -2.54
C GLY A 180 -6.13 14.54 -1.39
N VAL A 181 -4.96 13.97 -1.71
CA VAL A 181 -3.97 13.51 -0.72
C VAL A 181 -3.34 14.71 -0.02
N ASP A 182 -3.22 14.65 1.31
CA ASP A 182 -2.72 15.77 2.12
C ASP A 182 -1.19 15.77 2.23
N GLU A 183 -0.58 14.57 2.31
CA GLU A 183 0.86 14.42 2.46
C GLU A 183 1.38 13.28 1.60
N ILE A 184 2.51 13.51 0.91
CA ILE A 184 3.21 12.45 0.16
C ILE A 184 4.68 12.44 0.55
N TRP A 185 5.14 11.29 1.07
CA TRP A 185 6.49 11.08 1.54
C TRP A 185 7.25 10.12 0.65
N ARG A 186 8.48 10.47 0.32
CA ARG A 186 9.38 9.73 -0.58
C ARG A 186 10.14 8.64 0.18
N VAL A 187 9.39 7.79 0.86
CA VAL A 187 9.90 6.70 1.69
C VAL A 187 9.14 5.42 1.32
N GLY A 188 9.86 4.35 1.02
CA GLY A 188 9.30 3.04 0.65
C GLY A 188 9.58 1.96 1.68
N GLY A 189 9.23 0.71 1.35
CA GLY A 189 9.58 -0.47 2.12
C GLY A 189 8.97 -0.59 3.52
N ALA A 190 9.54 -1.48 4.32
CA ALA A 190 9.11 -1.73 5.70
C ALA A 190 9.32 -0.50 6.61
N GLN A 191 10.34 0.32 6.32
CA GLN A 191 10.61 1.55 7.08
C GLN A 191 9.52 2.61 6.89
N ALA A 192 8.87 2.67 5.73
CA ALA A 192 7.71 3.54 5.51
C ALA A 192 6.52 3.13 6.38
N VAL A 193 6.24 1.82 6.44
CA VAL A 193 5.20 1.27 7.32
C VAL A 193 5.51 1.57 8.79
N ALA A 194 6.77 1.43 9.20
CA ALA A 194 7.21 1.77 10.55
C ALA A 194 7.00 3.26 10.87
N ALA A 195 7.34 4.16 9.94
CA ALA A 195 7.13 5.60 10.10
C ALA A 195 5.63 5.94 10.25
N LEU A 196 4.77 5.34 9.43
CA LEU A 196 3.32 5.52 9.54
C LEU A 196 2.76 4.95 10.86
N ALA A 197 3.30 3.83 11.34
CA ALA A 197 2.82 3.17 12.55
C ALA A 197 3.24 3.87 13.86
N TYR A 198 4.48 4.31 13.94
CA TYR A 198 5.04 4.86 15.18
C TYR A 198 5.12 6.38 15.20
N GLY A 199 5.15 6.99 14.03
CA GLY A 199 5.53 8.38 13.84
C GLY A 199 7.04 8.58 13.91
N THR A 200 7.50 9.66 13.31
CA THR A 200 8.86 10.19 13.41
C THR A 200 8.76 11.71 13.60
N ASP A 201 9.89 12.42 13.64
CA ASP A 201 9.84 13.89 13.76
C ASP A 201 9.16 14.55 12.55
N ARG A 202 9.28 13.93 11.35
CA ARG A 202 8.70 14.44 10.11
C ARG A 202 7.37 13.81 9.74
N ILE A 203 7.19 12.52 9.94
CA ILE A 203 6.02 11.75 9.53
C ILE A 203 5.17 11.42 10.75
N GLY A 204 4.03 12.09 10.91
CA GLY A 204 3.10 11.79 11.99
C GLY A 204 2.47 10.41 11.84
N LYS A 205 2.29 9.69 12.96
CA LYS A 205 1.60 8.39 12.97
C LYS A 205 0.18 8.47 12.43
N VAL A 206 -0.33 7.33 11.98
CA VAL A 206 -1.70 7.17 11.47
C VAL A 206 -2.45 6.06 12.20
N ASP A 207 -3.78 6.07 12.09
CA ASP A 207 -4.65 5.09 12.74
C ASP A 207 -4.86 3.83 11.91
N VAL A 208 -4.78 3.96 10.59
CA VAL A 208 -4.94 2.87 9.62
C VAL A 208 -3.85 2.93 8.57
N ILE A 209 -3.27 1.77 8.21
CA ILE A 209 -2.33 1.65 7.09
C ILE A 209 -2.92 0.70 6.06
N ALA A 210 -3.10 1.18 4.83
CA ALA A 210 -3.63 0.41 3.71
C ALA A 210 -2.72 0.49 2.47
N GLY A 211 -3.00 -0.35 1.50
CA GLY A 211 -2.32 -0.36 0.21
C GLY A 211 -1.45 -1.60 -0.03
N PRO A 212 -1.32 -2.01 -1.30
CA PRO A 212 -0.54 -3.18 -1.68
C PRO A 212 0.96 -2.93 -1.53
N GLY A 213 1.73 -3.98 -1.26
CA GLY A 213 3.18 -3.91 -1.17
C GLY A 213 3.82 -5.28 -1.39
N ASN A 214 5.15 -5.32 -1.36
CA ASN A 214 5.89 -6.58 -1.40
C ASN A 214 5.84 -7.32 -0.05
N ALA A 215 6.51 -8.47 0.05
CA ALA A 215 6.53 -9.29 1.27
C ALA A 215 7.01 -8.52 2.51
N TRP A 216 7.98 -7.62 2.37
CA TRP A 216 8.47 -6.77 3.49
C TRP A 216 7.42 -5.79 3.97
N VAL A 217 6.69 -5.15 3.07
CA VAL A 217 5.59 -4.23 3.40
C VAL A 217 4.44 -4.98 4.05
N ALA A 218 4.05 -6.14 3.52
CA ALA A 218 2.99 -6.97 4.09
C ALA A 218 3.34 -7.45 5.50
N GLU A 219 4.56 -7.95 5.69
CA GLU A 219 5.04 -8.39 7.01
C GLU A 219 5.17 -7.19 7.99
N ALA A 220 5.62 -6.02 7.52
CA ALA A 220 5.71 -4.82 8.35
C ALA A 220 4.32 -4.38 8.84
N LYS A 221 3.30 -4.38 8.00
CA LYS A 221 1.91 -4.10 8.39
C LYS A 221 1.43 -5.09 9.45
N LYS A 222 1.67 -6.38 9.24
CA LYS A 222 1.29 -7.44 10.18
C LYS A 222 1.94 -7.24 11.55
N GLN A 223 3.25 -6.99 11.60
CA GLN A 223 3.98 -6.78 12.85
C GLN A 223 3.57 -5.48 13.54
N ALA A 224 3.40 -4.39 12.81
CA ALA A 224 2.96 -3.11 13.36
C ALA A 224 1.55 -3.19 13.97
N ASN A 225 0.63 -3.88 13.31
CA ASN A 225 -0.74 -4.11 13.80
C ASN A 225 -0.78 -4.98 15.06
N ALA A 226 0.13 -5.94 15.20
CA ALA A 226 0.17 -6.84 16.35
C ALA A 226 0.61 -6.17 17.67
N LEU A 227 1.15 -4.96 17.61
CA LEU A 227 1.60 -4.23 18.80
C LEU A 227 0.42 -3.51 19.49
N PRO A 228 0.42 -3.45 20.83
CA PRO A 228 -0.56 -2.65 21.56
C PRO A 228 -0.55 -1.18 21.11
N GLY A 229 -1.68 -0.67 20.66
CA GLY A 229 -1.82 0.69 20.12
C GLY A 229 -1.23 0.86 18.71
N GLY A 230 -0.92 -0.22 18.03
CA GLY A 230 -0.55 -0.21 16.62
C GLY A 230 -1.73 0.17 15.71
N PRO A 231 -1.46 0.59 14.47
CA PRO A 231 -2.49 0.98 13.52
C PRO A 231 -3.30 -0.24 13.06
N ALA A 232 -4.56 -0.03 12.72
CA ALA A 232 -5.30 -1.02 11.93
C ALA A 232 -4.65 -1.16 10.54
N VAL A 233 -4.77 -2.35 9.95
CA VAL A 233 -4.25 -2.61 8.61
C VAL A 233 -5.31 -3.25 7.73
N ASP A 234 -5.18 -3.07 6.42
CA ASP A 234 -5.96 -3.81 5.44
C ASP A 234 -5.60 -5.31 5.47
N MET A 235 -6.37 -6.11 4.74
CA MET A 235 -6.11 -7.54 4.65
C MET A 235 -4.70 -7.80 4.10
N PRO A 236 -3.87 -8.64 4.76
CA PRO A 236 -2.58 -9.03 4.23
C PRO A 236 -2.74 -9.65 2.83
N ALA A 237 -2.08 -9.06 1.84
CA ALA A 237 -2.06 -9.62 0.50
C ALA A 237 -1.19 -10.89 0.49
N GLY A 238 -1.76 -12.00 0.05
CA GLY A 238 -1.00 -13.18 -0.30
C GLY A 238 -0.33 -13.03 -1.68
N PRO A 239 0.54 -13.96 -2.08
CA PRO A 239 1.08 -14.00 -3.42
C PRO A 239 -0.07 -14.20 -4.42
N SER A 240 -0.05 -13.43 -5.51
CA SER A 240 -0.95 -13.65 -6.63
C SER A 240 -0.44 -14.81 -7.47
N GLU A 241 -1.23 -15.85 -7.59
CA GLU A 241 -0.93 -17.03 -8.39
C GLU A 241 -2.00 -17.17 -9.47
N LEU A 242 -1.56 -17.40 -10.70
CA LEU A 242 -2.44 -17.66 -11.82
C LEU A 242 -2.19 -19.07 -12.32
N MET A 243 -3.24 -19.88 -12.39
CA MET A 243 -3.22 -21.16 -13.08
C MET A 243 -4.07 -21.05 -14.34
N VAL A 244 -3.46 -21.28 -15.49
CA VAL A 244 -4.18 -21.38 -16.76
C VAL A 244 -4.35 -22.85 -17.12
N ILE A 245 -5.59 -23.30 -17.25
CA ILE A 245 -5.93 -24.65 -17.74
C ILE A 245 -6.48 -24.48 -19.15
N ALA A 246 -5.74 -25.02 -20.13
CA ALA A 246 -6.08 -24.93 -21.55
C ALA A 246 -5.95 -26.29 -22.23
N ASP A 247 -6.81 -26.58 -23.17
CA ASP A 247 -6.74 -27.73 -24.04
C ASP A 247 -6.50 -27.34 -25.52
N SER A 248 -6.58 -28.26 -26.41
CA SER A 248 -6.33 -28.06 -27.86
C SER A 248 -7.34 -27.12 -28.52
N SER A 249 -8.43 -26.75 -27.88
CA SER A 249 -9.45 -25.80 -28.39
C SER A 249 -9.17 -24.38 -27.97
N ALA A 250 -8.25 -24.16 -27.03
CA ALA A 250 -7.91 -22.80 -26.55
C ALA A 250 -7.01 -22.09 -27.58
N ASP A 251 -7.21 -20.77 -27.68
CA ASP A 251 -6.30 -19.93 -28.46
C ASP A 251 -4.98 -19.74 -27.67
N PRO A 252 -3.83 -20.19 -28.25
CA PRO A 252 -2.54 -20.06 -27.56
C PRO A 252 -2.14 -18.63 -27.25
N GLU A 253 -2.55 -17.63 -28.05
CA GLU A 253 -2.22 -16.22 -27.82
C GLU A 253 -2.99 -15.68 -26.61
N ILE A 254 -4.26 -16.09 -26.45
CA ILE A 254 -5.07 -15.71 -25.27
C ILE A 254 -4.57 -16.42 -24.01
N ALA A 255 -4.18 -17.69 -24.13
CA ALA A 255 -3.68 -18.44 -22.99
C ALA A 255 -2.29 -17.97 -22.49
N ALA A 256 -1.49 -17.32 -23.35
CA ALA A 256 -0.16 -16.82 -23.04
C ALA A 256 -0.14 -15.33 -22.62
N ALA A 257 -1.23 -14.60 -22.82
CA ALA A 257 -1.35 -13.17 -22.49
C ALA A 257 -1.63 -12.97 -21.00
#